data_c360401c84bf456cd037de910e44afc0
#
_entry.id   c360401c84bf456cd037de910e44afc0
#
_cell.length_a   1.000
_cell.length_b   1.000
_cell.length_c   1.000
_cell.angle_alpha   90.00
_cell.angle_beta   90.00
_cell.angle_gamma   90.00
#
_symmetry.space_group_name_H-M   'P 1'
#
loop_
_entity.id
_entity.type
_entity.pdbx_description
1 polymer ?
#
loop_
_entity_poly.entity_id
_entity_poly.type
_entity_poly.pdbx_seq_one_letter_code
_entity_poly.pdbx_strand_id
1 'polypeptide(L)'
;MNLNETDRIKFALPSKGRLKDPTIELLKKAGFKFRATGRNLYATCTNYDIVFIFVRADDIPVLVESGVIDLGITGSDLIIERKAQVAEILPLGYGQCRLCVAVKEGFENESLDSLKGKNIATSFPVMTHDYFKRNNVDVNCIEMNGSVEIMILKVFKEIGVYETTLITKRELADDERIVRIKRRIEGVLVANQYSMLEYNIKESLLKNAEKITPGFNSPTISSLDKDDWLSVKVMVKKSEVVLVMDKLEALGATAIIETEIVNCRL
;
A
#
# COMPACT_ATOMS: atom_id res chain seq x y z
N MET A 1 -6.07 -12.83 28.92
CA MET A 1 -5.16 -13.56 28.01
C MET A 1 -3.81 -12.90 28.15
N ASN A 2 -2.80 -13.61 28.60
CA ASN A 2 -1.47 -13.07 28.77
C ASN A 2 -0.77 -13.08 27.41
N LEU A 3 -0.64 -11.94 26.74
CA LEU A 3 -0.07 -11.82 25.37
C LEU A 3 1.41 -12.28 25.30
N ASN A 4 2.07 -12.41 26.46
CA ASN A 4 3.48 -12.79 26.54
C ASN A 4 3.72 -14.32 26.57
N GLU A 5 2.66 -15.13 26.66
CA GLU A 5 2.77 -16.62 26.76
C GLU A 5 2.40 -17.33 25.44
N THR A 6 2.10 -16.61 24.37
CA THR A 6 1.72 -17.23 23.10
C THR A 6 2.85 -17.08 22.08
N ASP A 7 3.24 -18.17 21.43
CA ASP A 7 4.16 -18.22 20.27
C ASP A 7 3.51 -17.62 18.98
N ARG A 8 2.49 -16.78 19.15
CA ARG A 8 1.76 -16.13 18.08
C ARG A 8 2.45 -14.88 17.63
N ILE A 9 2.48 -14.64 16.32
CA ILE A 9 2.92 -13.36 15.75
C ILE A 9 2.01 -12.25 16.25
N LYS A 10 2.58 -11.25 16.90
CA LYS A 10 1.92 -10.01 17.30
C LYS A 10 1.98 -9.03 16.16
N PHE A 11 0.84 -8.73 15.55
CA PHE A 11 0.75 -7.90 14.36
C PHE A 11 -0.01 -6.60 14.68
N ALA A 12 0.69 -5.47 14.74
CA ALA A 12 0.09 -4.16 15.00
C ALA A 12 -0.58 -3.58 13.77
N LEU A 13 -1.80 -3.09 13.96
CA LEU A 13 -2.62 -2.46 12.93
C LEU A 13 -3.11 -1.09 13.40
N PRO A 14 -3.31 -0.11 12.48
CA PRO A 14 -3.90 1.18 12.81
C PRO A 14 -5.28 1.04 13.44
N SER A 15 -5.48 1.59 14.64
CA SER A 15 -6.76 1.53 15.37
C SER A 15 -7.81 2.52 14.87
N LYS A 16 -7.39 3.59 14.16
CA LYS A 16 -8.22 4.69 13.66
C LYS A 16 -7.57 5.39 12.46
N GLY A 17 -8.30 6.33 11.88
CA GLY A 17 -7.82 7.15 10.77
C GLY A 17 -7.90 6.42 9.42
N ARG A 18 -7.40 7.10 8.39
CA ARG A 18 -7.52 6.69 6.97
C ARG A 18 -6.85 5.35 6.63
N LEU A 19 -5.92 4.87 7.45
CA LEU A 19 -5.21 3.61 7.20
C LEU A 19 -5.96 2.38 7.73
N LYS A 20 -6.90 2.54 8.68
CA LYS A 20 -7.55 1.42 9.37
C LYS A 20 -8.33 0.51 8.44
N ASP A 21 -9.32 1.05 7.74
CA ASP A 21 -10.27 0.25 6.95
C ASP A 21 -9.60 -0.40 5.74
N PRO A 22 -8.75 0.29 4.95
CA PRO A 22 -7.97 -0.34 3.89
C PRO A 22 -7.05 -1.47 4.38
N THR A 23 -6.43 -1.30 5.57
CA THR A 23 -5.60 -2.35 6.18
C THR A 23 -6.43 -3.59 6.51
N ILE A 24 -7.60 -3.41 7.12
CA ILE A 24 -8.50 -4.53 7.47
C ILE A 24 -8.97 -5.26 6.21
N GLU A 25 -9.34 -4.52 5.17
CA GLU A 25 -9.78 -5.09 3.90
C GLU A 25 -8.66 -5.89 3.23
N LEU A 26 -7.45 -5.32 3.15
CA LEU A 26 -6.26 -5.99 2.60
C LEU A 26 -5.99 -7.32 3.31
N LEU A 27 -5.99 -7.34 4.63
CA LEU A 27 -5.74 -8.54 5.41
C LEU A 27 -6.84 -9.60 5.24
N LYS A 28 -8.10 -9.20 5.12
CA LYS A 28 -9.21 -10.12 4.81
C LYS A 28 -9.05 -10.73 3.41
N LYS A 29 -8.70 -9.93 2.39
CA LYS A 29 -8.39 -10.41 1.03
C LYS A 29 -7.17 -11.33 1.01
N ALA A 30 -6.19 -11.09 1.89
CA ALA A 30 -5.03 -11.97 2.08
C ALA A 30 -5.38 -13.30 2.81
N GLY A 31 -6.66 -13.50 3.16
CA GLY A 31 -7.17 -14.75 3.72
C GLY A 31 -7.06 -14.85 5.23
N PHE A 32 -6.78 -13.76 5.95
CA PHE A 32 -6.78 -13.76 7.41
C PHE A 32 -8.21 -13.60 7.94
N LYS A 33 -8.65 -14.56 8.78
CA LYS A 33 -9.99 -14.57 9.36
C LYS A 33 -9.96 -14.04 10.79
N PHE A 34 -10.46 -12.83 11.00
CA PHE A 34 -10.57 -12.19 12.31
C PHE A 34 -11.75 -11.21 12.36
N ARG A 35 -12.21 -10.88 13.56
CA ARG A 35 -13.27 -9.89 13.78
C ARG A 35 -12.65 -8.62 14.40
N ALA A 36 -12.61 -7.55 13.62
CA ALA A 36 -12.28 -6.22 14.09
C ALA A 36 -13.57 -5.50 14.51
N THR A 37 -13.90 -5.51 15.80
CA THR A 37 -15.02 -4.73 16.33
C THR A 37 -14.48 -3.39 16.85
N GLY A 38 -15.23 -2.29 16.64
CA GLY A 38 -14.73 -0.92 16.78
C GLY A 38 -14.15 -0.49 18.14
N ARG A 39 -14.26 -1.33 19.17
CA ARG A 39 -13.74 -1.07 20.53
C ARG A 39 -12.69 -2.07 21.00
N ASN A 40 -12.39 -3.10 20.24
CA ASN A 40 -11.42 -4.10 20.66
C ASN A 40 -10.00 -3.61 20.44
N LEU A 41 -9.15 -3.73 21.44
CA LEU A 41 -7.71 -3.44 21.35
C LEU A 41 -6.94 -4.56 20.64
N TYR A 42 -7.51 -5.75 20.54
CA TYR A 42 -6.91 -6.88 19.83
C TYR A 42 -7.95 -7.79 19.19
N ALA A 43 -7.53 -8.58 18.23
CA ALA A 43 -8.32 -9.62 17.57
C ALA A 43 -7.45 -10.84 17.29
N THR A 44 -7.90 -12.03 17.66
CA THR A 44 -7.19 -13.27 17.33
C THR A 44 -7.59 -13.73 15.93
N CYS A 45 -6.60 -14.08 15.12
CA CYS A 45 -6.81 -14.74 13.85
C CYS A 45 -7.25 -16.19 14.10
N THR A 46 -8.33 -16.64 13.43
CA THR A 46 -8.89 -17.98 13.67
C THR A 46 -8.24 -19.07 12.83
N ASN A 47 -7.50 -18.72 11.79
CA ASN A 47 -6.89 -19.64 10.84
C ASN A 47 -5.36 -19.53 10.74
N TYR A 48 -4.73 -18.67 11.57
CA TYR A 48 -3.28 -18.52 11.69
C TYR A 48 -2.90 -18.14 13.11
N ASP A 49 -1.68 -18.45 13.51
CA ASP A 49 -1.13 -18.08 14.82
C ASP A 49 -0.69 -16.61 14.85
N ILE A 50 -1.69 -15.73 14.73
CA ILE A 50 -1.54 -14.27 14.70
C ILE A 50 -2.51 -13.65 15.70
N VAL A 51 -2.04 -12.66 16.46
CA VAL A 51 -2.87 -11.74 17.22
C VAL A 51 -2.71 -10.34 16.62
N PHE A 52 -3.78 -9.79 16.08
CA PHE A 52 -3.83 -8.40 15.63
C PHE A 52 -4.03 -7.48 16.82
N ILE A 53 -3.20 -6.45 16.92
CA ILE A 53 -3.22 -5.47 18.02
C ILE A 53 -3.50 -4.09 17.40
N PHE A 54 -4.60 -3.46 17.82
CA PHE A 54 -5.02 -2.16 17.28
C PHE A 54 -4.46 -1.03 18.11
N VAL A 55 -3.50 -0.29 17.55
CA VAL A 55 -2.81 0.83 18.20
C VAL A 55 -2.80 2.06 17.28
N ARG A 56 -2.34 3.19 17.76
CA ARG A 56 -2.14 4.36 16.89
C ARG A 56 -1.04 4.07 15.88
N ALA A 57 -1.21 4.56 14.65
CA ALA A 57 -0.24 4.33 13.57
C ALA A 57 1.15 4.88 13.91
N ASP A 58 1.21 5.98 14.64
CA ASP A 58 2.45 6.64 15.09
C ASP A 58 3.19 5.90 16.21
N ASP A 59 2.53 5.00 16.94
CA ASP A 59 3.15 4.17 17.98
C ASP A 59 3.74 2.86 17.39
N ILE A 60 3.25 2.42 16.23
CA ILE A 60 3.64 1.14 15.62
C ILE A 60 5.15 1.01 15.37
N PRO A 61 5.85 2.01 14.79
CA PRO A 61 7.28 1.90 14.55
C PRO A 61 8.08 1.63 15.83
N VAL A 62 7.76 2.34 16.91
CA VAL A 62 8.45 2.21 18.21
C VAL A 62 8.16 0.85 18.85
N LEU A 63 6.92 0.37 18.76
CA LEU A 63 6.53 -0.94 19.30
C LEU A 63 7.21 -2.10 18.56
N VAL A 64 7.39 -1.97 17.24
CA VAL A 64 8.11 -2.96 16.42
C VAL A 64 9.61 -2.91 16.73
N GLU A 65 10.22 -1.73 16.77
CA GLU A 65 11.64 -1.55 17.10
C GLU A 65 11.98 -2.15 18.47
N SER A 66 11.15 -1.91 19.49
CA SER A 66 11.33 -2.44 20.84
C SER A 66 11.16 -3.97 20.95
N GLY A 67 10.57 -4.63 19.92
CA GLY A 67 10.28 -6.06 19.93
C GLY A 67 9.07 -6.47 20.76
N VAL A 68 8.27 -5.52 21.20
CA VAL A 68 6.95 -5.81 21.81
C VAL A 68 5.97 -6.36 20.76
N ILE A 69 6.13 -5.91 19.51
CA ILE A 69 5.36 -6.31 18.33
C ILE A 69 6.32 -6.87 17.29
N ASP A 70 5.93 -7.97 16.62
CA ASP A 70 6.75 -8.64 15.62
C ASP A 70 6.58 -8.01 14.23
N LEU A 71 5.36 -7.56 13.90
CA LEU A 71 4.98 -7.09 12.57
C LEU A 71 4.03 -5.90 12.70
N GLY A 72 4.14 -4.90 11.82
CA GLY A 72 3.28 -3.71 11.87
C GLY A 72 2.92 -3.16 10.50
N ILE A 73 1.78 -2.48 10.40
CA ILE A 73 1.41 -1.68 9.22
C ILE A 73 1.29 -0.22 9.67
N THR A 74 2.07 0.65 9.04
CA THR A 74 2.11 2.08 9.35
C THR A 74 2.49 2.90 8.13
N GLY A 75 2.50 4.24 8.24
CA GLY A 75 3.03 5.14 7.21
C GLY A 75 4.56 5.23 7.27
N SER A 76 5.22 5.28 6.11
CA SER A 76 6.67 5.48 6.02
C SER A 76 7.11 6.84 6.59
N ASP A 77 6.24 7.85 6.53
CA ASP A 77 6.42 9.13 7.21
C ASP A 77 6.60 8.98 8.74
N LEU A 78 5.79 8.11 9.35
CA LEU A 78 5.84 7.88 10.80
C LEU A 78 7.11 7.12 11.24
N ILE A 79 7.66 6.26 10.38
CA ILE A 79 8.94 5.59 10.64
C ILE A 79 10.07 6.63 10.70
N ILE A 80 10.10 7.54 9.73
CA ILE A 80 11.10 8.60 9.65
C ILE A 80 10.94 9.57 10.82
N GLU A 81 9.72 10.02 11.09
CA GLU A 81 9.44 10.95 12.19
C GLU A 81 9.85 10.38 13.56
N ARG A 82 9.61 9.10 13.79
CA ARG A 82 10.01 8.39 15.02
C ARG A 82 11.47 7.95 15.03
N LYS A 83 12.20 8.09 13.90
CA LYS A 83 13.60 7.61 13.70
C LYS A 83 13.74 6.12 14.01
N ALA A 84 12.66 5.35 13.83
CA ALA A 84 12.61 3.96 14.22
C ALA A 84 13.50 3.08 13.33
N GLN A 85 14.30 2.20 13.96
CA GLN A 85 15.22 1.29 13.30
C GLN A 85 14.53 -0.04 12.97
N VAL A 86 13.62 0.00 12.01
CA VAL A 86 12.84 -1.16 11.55
C VAL A 86 13.18 -1.52 10.10
N ALA A 87 12.76 -2.70 9.64
CA ALA A 87 12.79 -3.10 8.25
C ALA A 87 11.42 -2.83 7.60
N GLU A 88 11.40 -2.02 6.55
CA GLU A 88 10.26 -1.88 5.65
C GLU A 88 10.32 -3.03 4.64
N ILE A 89 9.42 -4.00 4.75
CA ILE A 89 9.50 -5.24 3.98
C ILE A 89 8.53 -5.31 2.79
N LEU A 90 7.51 -4.43 2.76
CA LEU A 90 6.56 -4.38 1.65
C LEU A 90 5.80 -3.04 1.63
N PRO A 91 5.92 -2.23 0.56
CA PRO A 91 5.03 -1.10 0.32
C PRO A 91 3.63 -1.62 -0.02
N LEU A 92 2.58 -1.00 0.51
CA LEU A 92 1.21 -1.50 0.40
C LEU A 92 0.37 -0.78 -0.66
N GLY A 93 0.89 0.29 -1.27
CA GLY A 93 0.27 0.99 -2.40
C GLY A 93 -0.99 1.79 -2.06
N TYR A 94 -1.29 2.02 -0.78
CA TYR A 94 -2.41 2.86 -0.33
C TYR A 94 -1.98 3.84 0.77
N GLY A 95 -2.86 4.78 1.09
CA GLY A 95 -2.61 5.79 2.13
C GLY A 95 -1.51 6.78 1.74
N GLN A 96 -1.25 6.96 0.46
CA GLN A 96 -0.26 7.93 -0.03
C GLN A 96 -0.56 9.33 0.48
N CYS A 97 0.48 10.02 0.91
CA CYS A 97 0.41 11.41 1.36
C CYS A 97 1.66 12.18 0.97
N ARG A 98 1.49 13.48 0.88
CA ARG A 98 2.60 14.42 0.67
C ARG A 98 2.74 15.30 1.89
N LEU A 99 3.93 15.39 2.43
CA LEU A 99 4.28 16.41 3.41
C LEU A 99 4.82 17.62 2.65
N CYS A 100 4.24 18.78 2.90
CA CYS A 100 4.59 20.00 2.19
C CYS A 100 4.80 21.15 3.17
N VAL A 101 5.69 22.06 2.82
CA VAL A 101 5.72 23.41 3.40
C VAL A 101 4.59 24.20 2.77
N ALA A 102 3.75 24.80 3.60
CA ALA A 102 2.65 25.66 3.18
C ALA A 102 2.85 27.07 3.72
N VAL A 103 2.43 28.07 2.96
CA VAL A 103 2.52 29.48 3.29
C VAL A 103 1.14 30.14 3.10
N LYS A 104 0.95 31.32 3.70
CA LYS A 104 -0.27 32.10 3.50
C LYS A 104 -0.47 32.44 2.03
N GLU A 105 -1.70 32.50 1.59
CA GLU A 105 -2.04 33.06 0.28
C GLU A 105 -1.52 34.51 0.17
N GLY A 106 -0.93 34.86 -0.99
CA GLY A 106 -0.27 36.15 -1.17
C GLY A 106 1.21 36.21 -0.75
N PHE A 107 1.79 35.09 -0.32
CA PHE A 107 3.24 35.00 -0.13
C PHE A 107 3.92 35.00 -1.48
N GLU A 108 4.64 36.10 -1.81
CA GLU A 108 5.19 36.34 -3.14
C GLU A 108 6.62 35.78 -3.32
N ASN A 109 7.30 35.46 -2.21
CA ASN A 109 8.69 35.03 -2.28
C ASN A 109 8.79 33.51 -2.52
N GLU A 110 9.45 33.09 -3.59
CA GLU A 110 9.57 31.70 -4.02
C GLU A 110 10.77 30.93 -3.45
N SER A 111 11.68 31.63 -2.74
CA SER A 111 12.88 31.02 -2.15
C SER A 111 12.64 30.48 -0.75
N LEU A 112 13.16 29.28 -0.46
CA LEU A 112 13.18 28.72 0.91
C LEU A 112 13.91 29.62 1.91
N ASP A 113 14.92 30.38 1.46
CA ASP A 113 15.68 31.32 2.30
C ASP A 113 14.79 32.40 2.93
N SER A 114 13.66 32.72 2.32
CA SER A 114 12.69 33.67 2.87
C SER A 114 12.04 33.19 4.18
N LEU A 115 12.15 31.89 4.47
CA LEU A 115 11.65 31.26 5.69
C LEU A 115 12.72 31.20 6.80
N LYS A 116 13.95 31.65 6.54
CA LYS A 116 15.03 31.66 7.53
C LYS A 116 14.62 32.42 8.80
N GLY A 117 14.82 31.79 9.95
CA GLY A 117 14.45 32.33 11.26
C GLY A 117 12.95 32.39 11.53
N LYS A 118 12.09 31.85 10.64
CA LYS A 118 10.64 31.83 10.83
C LYS A 118 10.20 30.61 11.68
N ASN A 119 9.04 30.76 12.31
CA ASN A 119 8.37 29.68 13.01
C ASN A 119 7.57 28.84 12.00
N ILE A 120 7.82 27.54 11.98
CA ILE A 120 7.13 26.55 11.15
C ILE A 120 6.31 25.63 12.06
N ALA A 121 4.99 25.76 12.02
CA ALA A 121 4.10 24.86 12.75
C ALA A 121 3.98 23.52 11.99
N THR A 122 4.18 22.40 12.68
CA THR A 122 4.19 21.08 12.04
C THR A 122 3.82 19.98 13.04
N SER A 123 3.17 18.92 12.57
CA SER A 123 3.02 17.66 13.32
C SER A 123 4.14 16.64 13.01
N PHE A 124 5.12 17.03 12.18
CA PHE A 124 6.29 16.23 11.80
C PHE A 124 7.58 17.04 12.03
N PRO A 125 7.93 17.36 13.29
CA PRO A 125 9.06 18.24 13.60
C PRO A 125 10.41 17.69 13.13
N VAL A 126 10.63 16.36 13.24
CA VAL A 126 11.90 15.75 12.82
C VAL A 126 12.09 15.88 11.31
N MET A 127 11.09 15.46 10.53
CA MET A 127 11.17 15.52 9.07
C MET A 127 11.25 16.95 8.56
N THR A 128 10.51 17.87 9.17
CA THR A 128 10.53 19.30 8.84
C THR A 128 11.91 19.90 9.10
N HIS A 129 12.47 19.67 10.29
CA HIS A 129 13.81 20.15 10.66
C HIS A 129 14.87 19.60 9.70
N ASP A 130 14.86 18.30 9.41
CA ASP A 130 15.82 17.65 8.53
C ASP A 130 15.73 18.16 7.07
N TYR A 131 14.52 18.49 6.61
CA TYR A 131 14.31 19.09 5.29
C TYR A 131 14.96 20.47 5.20
N PHE A 132 14.67 21.37 6.15
CA PHE A 132 15.24 22.72 6.15
C PHE A 132 16.75 22.70 6.35
N LYS A 133 17.26 21.84 7.24
CA LYS A 133 18.71 21.66 7.45
C LYS A 133 19.44 21.22 6.18
N ARG A 134 18.89 20.27 5.41
CA ARG A 134 19.45 19.83 4.13
C ARG A 134 19.47 20.94 3.07
N ASN A 135 18.57 21.90 3.18
CA ASN A 135 18.52 23.06 2.30
C ASN A 135 19.30 24.29 2.85
N ASN A 136 20.06 24.13 3.95
CA ASN A 136 20.82 25.20 4.62
C ASN A 136 19.95 26.38 5.09
N VAL A 137 18.70 26.15 5.40
CA VAL A 137 17.75 27.14 5.94
C VAL A 137 17.48 26.82 7.40
N ASP A 138 17.83 27.74 8.29
CA ASP A 138 17.55 27.59 9.72
C ASP A 138 16.14 28.12 10.03
N VAL A 139 15.30 27.26 10.65
CA VAL A 139 13.93 27.57 11.02
C VAL A 139 13.62 27.09 12.44
N ASN A 140 12.63 27.69 13.08
CA ASN A 140 12.16 27.27 14.38
C ASN A 140 10.89 26.39 14.22
N CYS A 141 11.03 25.06 14.39
CA CYS A 141 9.91 24.14 14.31
C CYS A 141 9.08 24.18 15.60
N ILE A 142 7.78 24.44 15.47
CA ILE A 142 6.80 24.40 16.56
C ILE A 142 5.95 23.17 16.36
N GLU A 143 6.09 22.19 17.28
CA GLU A 143 5.28 20.97 17.25
C GLU A 143 3.81 21.26 17.57
N MET A 144 2.90 20.74 16.71
CA MET A 144 1.47 20.87 16.89
C MET A 144 0.77 19.52 16.68
N ASN A 145 -0.12 19.18 17.60
CA ASN A 145 -0.92 17.95 17.55
C ASN A 145 -2.26 18.18 16.82
N GLY A 146 -2.21 18.46 15.51
CA GLY A 146 -3.38 18.71 14.67
C GLY A 146 -3.68 20.19 14.43
N SER A 147 -4.67 20.46 13.57
CA SER A 147 -5.16 21.82 13.24
C SER A 147 -4.10 22.79 12.69
N VAL A 148 -3.17 22.27 11.90
CA VAL A 148 -2.17 23.11 11.22
C VAL A 148 -2.83 23.90 10.08
N GLU A 149 -4.00 23.46 9.59
CA GLU A 149 -4.76 24.03 8.48
C GLU A 149 -5.76 25.11 8.91
N ILE A 150 -5.47 25.88 9.96
CA ILE A 150 -6.39 26.94 10.46
C ILE A 150 -6.53 28.12 9.48
N MET A 151 -5.64 28.23 8.49
CA MET A 151 -5.60 29.32 7.52
C MET A 151 -5.73 28.79 6.09
N ILE A 152 -6.17 29.66 5.16
CA ILE A 152 -6.05 29.40 3.73
C ILE A 152 -4.54 29.38 3.40
N LEU A 153 -4.02 28.19 3.10
CA LEU A 153 -2.62 27.93 2.86
C LEU A 153 -2.41 27.52 1.41
N LYS A 154 -1.34 28.02 0.82
CA LYS A 154 -0.82 27.59 -0.49
C LYS A 154 0.36 26.65 -0.28
N VAL A 155 0.36 25.52 -0.97
CA VAL A 155 1.55 24.64 -1.02
C VAL A 155 2.71 25.40 -1.63
N PHE A 156 3.82 25.43 -0.90
CA PHE A 156 5.01 26.17 -1.28
C PHE A 156 6.12 25.26 -1.81
N LYS A 157 6.49 24.26 -1.02
CA LYS A 157 7.49 23.24 -1.40
C LYS A 157 7.07 21.87 -0.88
N GLU A 158 7.39 20.84 -1.62
CA GLU A 158 7.20 19.45 -1.19
C GLU A 158 8.40 18.99 -0.37
N ILE A 159 8.16 18.39 0.80
CA ILE A 159 9.18 17.77 1.65
C ILE A 159 9.39 16.32 1.21
N GLY A 160 8.31 15.60 0.92
CA GLY A 160 8.36 14.23 0.44
C GLY A 160 7.00 13.60 0.23
N VAL A 161 7.02 12.44 -0.41
CA VAL A 161 5.85 11.57 -0.65
C VAL A 161 6.03 10.29 0.14
N TYR A 162 4.98 9.85 0.80
CA TYR A 162 5.00 8.72 1.72
C TYR A 162 3.79 7.83 1.47
N GLU A 163 3.91 6.55 1.85
CA GLU A 163 2.83 5.58 1.71
C GLU A 163 2.79 4.63 2.90
N THR A 164 1.75 3.79 2.93
CA THR A 164 1.64 2.73 3.94
C THR A 164 2.58 1.60 3.63
N THR A 165 3.28 1.08 4.65
CA THR A 165 4.24 -0.01 4.53
C THR A 165 4.05 -1.06 5.61
N LEU A 166 4.44 -2.30 5.30
CA LEU A 166 4.57 -3.41 6.23
C LEU A 166 5.97 -3.39 6.82
N ILE A 167 6.07 -3.38 8.13
CA ILE A 167 7.35 -3.30 8.85
C ILE A 167 7.52 -4.44 9.84
N THR A 168 8.79 -4.79 10.08
CA THR A 168 9.20 -5.75 11.11
C THR A 168 10.53 -5.34 11.72
N LYS A 169 10.95 -6.01 12.80
CA LYS A 169 12.33 -5.93 13.27
C LYS A 169 13.28 -6.41 12.17
N ARG A 170 14.46 -5.82 12.08
CA ARG A 170 15.46 -6.20 11.07
C ARG A 170 15.85 -7.67 11.17
N GLU A 171 15.98 -8.20 12.38
CA GLU A 171 16.36 -9.59 12.65
C GLU A 171 15.24 -10.59 12.28
N LEU A 172 13.99 -10.13 12.19
CA LEU A 172 12.83 -10.96 11.85
C LEU A 172 12.44 -10.88 10.37
N ALA A 173 13.12 -10.07 9.55
CA ALA A 173 12.76 -9.86 8.15
C ALA A 173 12.74 -11.16 7.33
N ASP A 174 13.61 -12.13 7.68
CA ASP A 174 13.74 -13.44 7.04
C ASP A 174 13.05 -14.57 7.81
N ASP A 175 12.34 -14.28 8.92
CA ASP A 175 11.54 -15.29 9.64
C ASP A 175 10.48 -15.87 8.70
N GLU A 176 10.44 -17.20 8.56
CA GLU A 176 9.55 -17.90 7.62
C GLU A 176 8.06 -17.54 7.83
N ARG A 177 7.64 -17.26 9.06
CA ARG A 177 6.25 -16.86 9.39
C ARG A 177 5.97 -15.47 8.85
N ILE A 178 6.93 -14.52 9.01
CA ILE A 178 6.84 -13.14 8.49
C ILE A 178 6.84 -13.16 6.95
N VAL A 179 7.77 -13.89 6.33
CA VAL A 179 7.85 -14.06 4.88
C VAL A 179 6.55 -14.64 4.31
N ARG A 180 5.95 -15.61 5.00
CA ARG A 180 4.66 -16.19 4.58
C ARG A 180 3.51 -15.18 4.65
N ILE A 181 3.46 -14.36 5.70
CA ILE A 181 2.48 -13.27 5.84
C ILE A 181 2.67 -12.24 4.72
N LYS A 182 3.92 -11.79 4.51
CA LYS A 182 4.28 -10.86 3.43
C LYS A 182 3.79 -11.37 2.07
N ARG A 183 4.14 -12.61 1.68
CA ARG A 183 3.72 -13.21 0.41
C ARG A 183 2.20 -13.27 0.22
N ARG A 184 1.43 -13.44 1.30
CA ARG A 184 -0.04 -13.42 1.23
C ARG A 184 -0.58 -12.04 0.93
N ILE A 185 -0.03 -11.02 1.58
CA ILE A 185 -0.39 -9.62 1.36
C ILE A 185 0.03 -9.20 -0.06
N GLU A 186 1.25 -9.53 -0.46
CA GLU A 186 1.78 -9.27 -1.80
C GLU A 186 0.90 -9.85 -2.91
N GLY A 187 0.39 -11.08 -2.71
CA GLY A 187 -0.54 -11.71 -3.65
C GLY A 187 -1.84 -10.93 -3.86
N VAL A 188 -2.32 -10.20 -2.86
CA VAL A 188 -3.48 -9.29 -3.01
C VAL A 188 -3.07 -8.03 -3.76
N LEU A 189 -1.90 -7.46 -3.44
CA LEU A 189 -1.41 -6.24 -4.11
C LEU A 189 -1.19 -6.49 -5.60
N VAL A 190 -0.62 -7.63 -5.97
CA VAL A 190 -0.49 -8.03 -7.37
C VAL A 190 -1.85 -8.23 -8.01
N ALA A 191 -2.77 -8.98 -7.37
CA ALA A 191 -4.11 -9.20 -7.88
C ALA A 191 -4.88 -7.89 -8.13
N ASN A 192 -4.67 -6.87 -7.30
CA ASN A 192 -5.27 -5.56 -7.48
C ASN A 192 -4.80 -4.82 -8.75
N GLN A 193 -3.66 -5.20 -9.32
CA GLN A 193 -3.09 -4.59 -10.53
C GLN A 193 -3.55 -5.27 -11.82
N TYR A 194 -4.13 -6.47 -11.73
CA TYR A 194 -4.50 -7.28 -12.89
C TYR A 194 -5.95 -7.72 -12.86
N SER A 195 -6.52 -7.95 -14.04
CA SER A 195 -7.78 -8.66 -14.25
C SER A 195 -7.53 -9.91 -15.08
N MET A 196 -8.37 -10.91 -14.90
CA MET A 196 -8.42 -12.06 -15.78
C MET A 196 -9.35 -11.74 -16.95
N LEU A 197 -8.83 -11.81 -18.17
CA LEU A 197 -9.57 -11.63 -19.41
C LEU A 197 -9.78 -12.97 -20.08
N GLU A 198 -10.99 -13.29 -20.47
CA GLU A 198 -11.36 -14.44 -21.28
C GLU A 198 -12.08 -13.98 -22.53
N TYR A 199 -11.74 -14.54 -23.69
CA TYR A 199 -12.38 -14.22 -24.95
C TYR A 199 -12.31 -15.37 -25.94
N ASN A 200 -13.22 -15.38 -26.92
CA ASN A 200 -13.23 -16.34 -28.02
C ASN A 200 -12.70 -15.67 -29.28
N ILE A 201 -11.86 -16.38 -30.05
CA ILE A 201 -11.24 -15.88 -31.27
C ILE A 201 -11.13 -17.01 -32.33
N LYS A 202 -11.17 -16.66 -33.59
CA LYS A 202 -10.87 -17.63 -34.67
C LYS A 202 -9.41 -18.03 -34.61
N GLU A 203 -9.10 -19.31 -34.82
CA GLU A 203 -7.74 -19.84 -34.80
C GLU A 203 -6.79 -19.07 -35.73
N SER A 204 -7.29 -18.68 -36.95
CA SER A 204 -6.52 -17.89 -37.92
C SER A 204 -6.08 -16.51 -37.40
N LEU A 205 -6.74 -15.95 -36.38
CA LEU A 205 -6.45 -14.65 -35.77
C LEU A 205 -5.68 -14.75 -34.47
N LEU A 206 -5.43 -15.97 -33.93
CA LEU A 206 -4.81 -16.20 -32.64
C LEU A 206 -3.45 -15.45 -32.51
N LYS A 207 -2.58 -15.55 -33.49
CA LYS A 207 -1.26 -14.90 -33.47
C LYS A 207 -1.34 -13.38 -33.34
N ASN A 208 -2.41 -12.77 -33.84
CA ASN A 208 -2.63 -11.33 -33.71
C ASN A 208 -3.21 -11.00 -32.33
N ALA A 209 -4.08 -11.86 -31.80
CA ALA A 209 -4.61 -11.72 -30.44
C ALA A 209 -3.52 -11.86 -29.37
N GLU A 210 -2.58 -12.80 -29.52
CA GLU A 210 -1.43 -12.98 -28.62
C GLU A 210 -0.52 -11.74 -28.55
N LYS A 211 -0.42 -10.96 -29.63
CA LYS A 211 0.33 -9.69 -29.61
C LYS A 211 -0.39 -8.60 -28.77
N ILE A 212 -1.72 -8.65 -28.71
CA ILE A 212 -2.54 -7.74 -27.90
C ILE A 212 -2.52 -8.19 -26.44
N THR A 213 -2.58 -9.50 -26.21
CA THR A 213 -2.66 -10.12 -24.88
C THR A 213 -1.57 -11.18 -24.70
N PRO A 214 -0.30 -10.79 -24.56
CA PRO A 214 0.82 -11.73 -24.40
C PRO A 214 0.77 -12.50 -23.07
N GLY A 215 -0.01 -12.00 -22.10
CA GLY A 215 -0.12 -12.56 -20.76
C GLY A 215 1.13 -12.31 -19.92
N PHE A 216 1.17 -12.92 -18.74
CA PHE A 216 2.31 -12.81 -17.82
C PHE A 216 3.48 -13.74 -18.27
N ASN A 217 3.17 -15.00 -18.55
CA ASN A 217 4.12 -15.95 -19.17
C ASN A 217 3.66 -16.28 -20.60
N SER A 218 2.38 -16.66 -20.74
CA SER A 218 1.67 -16.89 -22.02
C SER A 218 0.17 -17.01 -21.72
N PRO A 219 -0.72 -16.79 -22.69
CA PRO A 219 -2.14 -17.06 -22.53
C PRO A 219 -2.40 -18.57 -22.45
N THR A 220 -3.48 -18.94 -21.74
CA THR A 220 -4.03 -20.29 -21.80
C THR A 220 -5.00 -20.35 -22.99
N ILE A 221 -4.84 -21.36 -23.85
CA ILE A 221 -5.64 -21.54 -25.06
C ILE A 221 -6.36 -22.87 -24.98
N SER A 222 -7.66 -22.90 -25.26
CA SER A 222 -8.51 -24.08 -25.28
C SER A 222 -9.37 -24.10 -26.53
N SER A 223 -9.59 -25.28 -27.15
CA SER A 223 -10.51 -25.45 -28.26
C SER A 223 -11.95 -25.30 -27.78
N LEU A 224 -12.80 -24.67 -28.60
CA LEU A 224 -14.23 -24.66 -28.42
C LEU A 224 -14.87 -25.86 -29.18
N ASP A 225 -16.10 -26.20 -28.84
CA ASP A 225 -16.89 -27.19 -29.58
C ASP A 225 -17.24 -26.70 -31.03
N LYS A 226 -17.12 -25.41 -31.25
CA LYS A 226 -17.25 -24.79 -32.55
C LYS A 226 -15.94 -24.87 -33.33
N ASP A 227 -15.95 -25.48 -34.51
CA ASP A 227 -14.79 -25.61 -35.38
C ASP A 227 -14.12 -24.25 -35.63
N ASP A 228 -12.78 -24.23 -35.71
CA ASP A 228 -11.94 -23.07 -35.97
C ASP A 228 -12.04 -21.92 -34.92
N TRP A 229 -12.58 -22.21 -33.73
CA TRP A 229 -12.67 -21.23 -32.65
C TRP A 229 -11.93 -21.71 -31.40
N LEU A 230 -11.25 -20.74 -30.78
CA LEU A 230 -10.48 -20.93 -29.55
C LEU A 230 -10.98 -20.01 -28.44
N SER A 231 -10.94 -20.48 -27.20
CA SER A 231 -11.06 -19.67 -26.01
C SER A 231 -9.66 -19.35 -25.50
N VAL A 232 -9.43 -18.08 -25.20
CA VAL A 232 -8.16 -17.57 -24.66
C VAL A 232 -8.41 -16.98 -23.29
N LYS A 233 -7.58 -17.36 -22.30
CA LYS A 233 -7.61 -16.86 -20.94
C LYS A 233 -6.26 -16.25 -20.59
N VAL A 234 -6.24 -15.01 -20.09
CA VAL A 234 -5.01 -14.25 -19.92
C VAL A 234 -5.13 -13.21 -18.83
N MET A 235 -4.04 -12.96 -18.08
CA MET A 235 -3.95 -11.83 -17.15
C MET A 235 -3.56 -10.55 -17.90
N VAL A 236 -4.31 -9.47 -17.66
CA VAL A 236 -4.10 -8.15 -18.25
C VAL A 236 -4.06 -7.10 -17.15
N LYS A 237 -3.21 -6.07 -17.28
CA LYS A 237 -3.19 -4.96 -16.33
C LYS A 237 -4.53 -4.22 -16.32
N LYS A 238 -5.09 -3.97 -15.14
CA LYS A 238 -6.35 -3.23 -14.99
C LYS A 238 -6.34 -1.86 -15.69
N SER A 239 -5.19 -1.19 -15.68
CA SER A 239 -5.03 0.11 -16.36
C SER A 239 -5.17 0.04 -17.87
N GLU A 240 -5.02 -1.14 -18.45
CA GLU A 240 -5.01 -1.36 -19.90
C GLU A 240 -6.24 -2.16 -20.40
N VAL A 241 -7.02 -2.75 -19.49
CA VAL A 241 -8.03 -3.76 -19.80
C VAL A 241 -9.08 -3.25 -20.80
N VAL A 242 -9.60 -2.04 -20.62
CA VAL A 242 -10.62 -1.46 -21.52
C VAL A 242 -10.06 -1.31 -22.94
N LEU A 243 -8.85 -0.73 -23.07
CA LEU A 243 -8.20 -0.58 -24.37
C LEU A 243 -7.86 -1.92 -25.03
N VAL A 244 -7.52 -2.92 -24.24
CA VAL A 244 -7.25 -4.29 -24.71
C VAL A 244 -8.56 -4.92 -25.23
N MET A 245 -9.68 -4.76 -24.51
CA MET A 245 -10.98 -5.25 -24.94
C MET A 245 -11.40 -4.63 -26.28
N ASP A 246 -11.27 -3.30 -26.44
CA ASP A 246 -11.58 -2.61 -27.70
C ASP A 246 -10.74 -3.15 -28.89
N LYS A 247 -9.45 -3.39 -28.67
CA LYS A 247 -8.56 -3.95 -29.70
C LYS A 247 -8.92 -5.38 -30.06
N LEU A 248 -9.30 -6.20 -29.09
CA LEU A 248 -9.73 -7.57 -29.32
C LEU A 248 -11.05 -7.63 -30.08
N GLU A 249 -12.02 -6.77 -29.74
CA GLU A 249 -13.28 -6.64 -30.43
C GLU A 249 -13.05 -6.23 -31.91
N ALA A 250 -12.22 -5.21 -32.15
CA ALA A 250 -11.84 -4.79 -33.50
C ALA A 250 -11.13 -5.88 -34.30
N LEU A 251 -10.39 -6.80 -33.64
CA LEU A 251 -9.76 -7.97 -34.26
C LEU A 251 -10.78 -9.07 -34.63
N GLY A 252 -12.00 -9.02 -34.06
CA GLY A 252 -13.05 -10.03 -34.27
C GLY A 252 -13.17 -11.04 -33.13
N ALA A 253 -12.63 -10.75 -31.95
CA ALA A 253 -12.90 -11.51 -30.73
C ALA A 253 -14.36 -11.32 -30.30
N THR A 254 -14.92 -12.33 -29.65
CA THR A 254 -16.29 -12.35 -29.13
C THR A 254 -16.29 -12.88 -27.71
N ALA A 255 -17.40 -12.70 -26.98
CA ALA A 255 -17.55 -13.14 -25.59
C ALA A 255 -16.37 -12.70 -24.71
N ILE A 256 -15.98 -11.42 -24.81
CA ILE A 256 -14.88 -10.86 -24.03
C ILE A 256 -15.38 -10.58 -22.63
N ILE A 257 -14.80 -11.27 -21.64
CA ILE A 257 -15.23 -11.25 -20.22
C ILE A 257 -14.05 -10.83 -19.35
N GLU A 258 -14.24 -9.80 -18.52
CA GLU A 258 -13.32 -9.43 -17.46
C GLU A 258 -13.77 -10.03 -16.13
N THR A 259 -12.83 -10.65 -15.40
CA THR A 259 -13.07 -11.18 -14.05
C THR A 259 -12.02 -10.62 -13.09
N GLU A 260 -12.46 -10.14 -11.93
CA GLU A 260 -11.54 -9.68 -10.88
C GLU A 260 -10.74 -10.85 -10.29
N ILE A 261 -9.44 -10.60 -10.08
CA ILE A 261 -8.56 -11.51 -9.35
C ILE A 261 -8.52 -11.06 -7.89
N VAL A 262 -8.94 -11.91 -6.99
CA VAL A 262 -8.94 -11.59 -5.54
C VAL A 262 -7.55 -11.74 -4.92
N ASN A 263 -6.80 -12.75 -5.35
CA ASN A 263 -5.44 -13.04 -4.89
C ASN A 263 -4.71 -13.84 -5.96
N CYS A 264 -3.44 -13.56 -6.16
CA CYS A 264 -2.59 -14.36 -7.06
C CYS A 264 -1.17 -14.41 -6.50
N ARG A 265 -0.41 -15.41 -6.92
CA ARG A 265 1.02 -15.54 -6.63
C ARG A 265 1.75 -15.73 -7.95
N LEU A 266 2.71 -14.87 -8.19
CA LEU A 266 3.55 -14.88 -9.37
C LEU A 266 4.92 -15.49 -9.04
#